data_2ca71fa5f6405a09da2afea86f16f5d5
#
_entry.id   2ca71fa5f6405a09da2afea86f16f5d5
#
_cell.length_a   1.000
_cell.length_b   1.000
_cell.length_c   1.000
_cell.angle_alpha   90.00
_cell.angle_beta   90.00
_cell.angle_gamma   90.00
#
_symmetry.space_group_name_H-M   'P 1'
#
loop_
_entity.id
_entity.type
_entity.pdbx_description
1 polymer ?
#
loop_
_entity_poly.entity_id
_entity_poly.type
_entity_poly.pdbx_seq_one_letter_code
_entity_poly.pdbx_strand_id
1 'polypeptide(L)'
;MATPDHNTEIAANRTAEAAERTRETAAHTAVAAQRTEVSADRRTELAADRTVLAAERTYAAWVRTGLVSLAAGVGAKTTLGGVLPDWVVVLTGSVLVAFAAFCFIAAVWRELSPGAPPPRPDVRRLPRALLFALNGFLALVALAVLFGVWFGRTGGT
;
A
#
# COMPACT_ATOMS: atom_id res chain seq x y z
N MET A 1 -44.55 -37.40 -54.93
CA MET A 1 -44.46 -38.27 -53.77
C MET A 1 -42.98 -38.48 -53.45
N ALA A 2 -42.45 -37.75 -52.44
CA ALA A 2 -41.04 -37.89 -52.08
C ALA A 2 -40.82 -39.24 -51.48
N THR A 3 -39.80 -39.94 -51.95
CA THR A 3 -39.43 -41.28 -51.45
C THR A 3 -38.98 -41.19 -49.99
N PRO A 4 -39.24 -42.20 -49.13
CA PRO A 4 -38.84 -42.17 -47.73
C PRO A 4 -37.33 -41.92 -47.55
N ASP A 5 -36.50 -42.29 -48.47
CA ASP A 5 -35.05 -42.09 -48.48
C ASP A 5 -34.64 -40.59 -48.52
N HIS A 6 -35.34 -39.77 -49.28
CA HIS A 6 -35.04 -38.34 -49.42
C HIS A 6 -35.33 -37.56 -48.11
N ASN A 7 -36.38 -37.94 -47.37
CA ASN A 7 -36.72 -37.32 -46.12
C ASN A 7 -35.72 -37.69 -44.99
N THR A 8 -35.19 -38.92 -45.02
CA THR A 8 -34.14 -39.36 -44.06
C THR A 8 -32.82 -38.69 -44.31
N GLU A 9 -32.41 -38.42 -45.57
CA GLU A 9 -31.22 -37.66 -45.93
C GLU A 9 -31.32 -36.20 -45.45
N ILE A 10 -32.46 -35.54 -45.66
CA ILE A 10 -32.69 -34.16 -45.19
C ILE A 10 -32.63 -34.10 -43.66
N ALA A 11 -33.22 -35.06 -42.96
CA ALA A 11 -33.16 -35.13 -41.51
C ALA A 11 -31.73 -35.37 -41.01
N ALA A 12 -30.98 -36.24 -41.65
CA ALA A 12 -29.56 -36.47 -41.31
C ALA A 12 -28.69 -35.23 -41.52
N ASN A 13 -28.86 -34.52 -42.61
CA ASN A 13 -28.12 -33.31 -42.87
C ASN A 13 -28.46 -32.20 -41.86
N ARG A 14 -29.71 -32.01 -41.50
CA ARG A 14 -30.12 -31.05 -40.47
C ARG A 14 -29.55 -31.38 -39.08
N THR A 15 -29.47 -32.65 -38.73
CA THR A 15 -28.88 -33.07 -37.45
C THR A 15 -27.36 -32.88 -37.46
N ALA A 16 -26.69 -33.12 -38.60
CA ALA A 16 -25.25 -32.83 -38.75
C ALA A 16 -24.95 -31.33 -38.62
N GLU A 17 -25.71 -30.49 -39.35
CA GLU A 17 -25.56 -29.02 -39.24
C GLU A 17 -25.83 -28.51 -37.82
N ALA A 18 -26.86 -29.02 -37.17
CA ALA A 18 -27.16 -28.66 -35.79
C ALA A 18 -26.03 -29.08 -34.81
N ALA A 19 -25.42 -30.25 -35.03
CA ALA A 19 -24.28 -30.72 -34.25
C ALA A 19 -23.04 -29.86 -34.49
N GLU A 20 -22.77 -29.41 -35.72
CA GLU A 20 -21.66 -28.49 -36.00
C GLU A 20 -21.87 -27.14 -35.34
N ARG A 21 -23.03 -26.51 -35.46
CA ARG A 21 -23.36 -25.25 -34.78
C ARG A 21 -23.22 -25.37 -33.25
N THR A 22 -23.63 -26.48 -32.70
CA THR A 22 -23.48 -26.73 -31.26
C THR A 22 -22.00 -26.80 -30.84
N ARG A 23 -21.15 -27.46 -31.65
CA ARG A 23 -19.70 -27.53 -31.40
C ARG A 23 -19.03 -26.20 -31.53
N GLU A 24 -19.37 -25.40 -32.56
CA GLU A 24 -18.86 -24.04 -32.72
C GLU A 24 -19.24 -23.15 -31.54
N THR A 25 -20.51 -23.19 -31.13
CA THR A 25 -20.99 -22.43 -29.96
C THR A 25 -20.28 -22.85 -28.70
N ALA A 26 -20.08 -24.15 -28.48
CA ALA A 26 -19.33 -24.67 -27.33
C ALA A 26 -17.87 -24.21 -27.35
N ALA A 27 -17.21 -24.22 -28.50
CA ALA A 27 -15.84 -23.72 -28.65
C ALA A 27 -15.74 -22.21 -28.36
N HIS A 28 -16.66 -21.42 -28.89
CA HIS A 28 -16.72 -19.99 -28.60
C HIS A 28 -16.97 -19.70 -27.11
N THR A 29 -17.86 -20.45 -26.48
CA THR A 29 -18.15 -20.33 -25.05
C THR A 29 -16.93 -20.69 -24.20
N ALA A 30 -16.21 -21.75 -24.54
CA ALA A 30 -14.98 -22.16 -23.86
C ALA A 30 -13.88 -21.07 -23.94
N VAL A 31 -13.67 -20.49 -25.12
CA VAL A 31 -12.71 -19.39 -25.32
C VAL A 31 -13.14 -18.14 -24.54
N ALA A 32 -14.43 -17.82 -24.52
CA ALA A 32 -14.95 -16.68 -23.76
C ALA A 32 -14.77 -16.91 -22.24
N ALA A 33 -15.04 -18.11 -21.74
CA ALA A 33 -14.81 -18.46 -20.35
C ALA A 33 -13.33 -18.33 -19.96
N GLN A 34 -12.42 -18.85 -20.78
CA GLN A 34 -10.98 -18.73 -20.54
C GLN A 34 -10.50 -17.26 -20.51
N ARG A 35 -11.01 -16.44 -21.43
CA ARG A 35 -10.71 -14.99 -21.42
C ARG A 35 -11.22 -14.29 -20.15
N THR A 36 -12.37 -14.71 -19.66
CA THR A 36 -12.96 -14.18 -18.44
C THR A 36 -12.12 -14.53 -17.22
N GLU A 37 -11.66 -15.79 -17.11
CA GLU A 37 -10.75 -16.24 -16.04
C GLU A 37 -9.43 -15.46 -16.06
N VAL A 38 -8.75 -15.36 -17.20
CA VAL A 38 -7.50 -14.60 -17.34
C VAL A 38 -7.70 -13.13 -16.97
N SER A 39 -8.83 -12.54 -17.34
CA SER A 39 -9.12 -11.16 -16.98
C SER A 39 -9.44 -10.97 -15.50
N ALA A 40 -10.06 -11.95 -14.85
CA ALA A 40 -10.34 -11.95 -13.42
C ALA A 40 -9.04 -12.06 -12.61
N ASP A 41 -8.14 -12.96 -13.00
CA ASP A 41 -6.81 -13.11 -12.38
C ASP A 41 -6.02 -11.81 -12.47
N ARG A 42 -5.98 -11.21 -13.65
CA ARG A 42 -5.29 -9.93 -13.86
C ARG A 42 -5.87 -8.78 -13.03
N ARG A 43 -7.21 -8.73 -12.87
CA ARG A 43 -7.86 -7.76 -11.98
C ARG A 43 -7.46 -7.96 -10.52
N THR A 44 -7.33 -9.21 -10.09
CA THR A 44 -6.92 -9.56 -8.73
C THR A 44 -5.46 -9.15 -8.46
N GLU A 45 -4.56 -9.37 -9.41
CA GLU A 45 -3.16 -8.91 -9.35
C GLU A 45 -3.08 -7.39 -9.25
N LEU A 46 -3.77 -6.67 -10.13
CA LEU A 46 -3.80 -5.20 -10.12
C LEU A 46 -4.42 -4.63 -8.83
N ALA A 47 -5.40 -5.31 -8.24
CA ALA A 47 -5.96 -4.93 -6.95
C ALA A 47 -4.94 -5.13 -5.81
N ALA A 48 -4.17 -6.21 -5.85
CA ALA A 48 -3.09 -6.46 -4.91
C ALA A 48 -1.99 -5.38 -4.99
N ASP A 49 -1.55 -5.03 -6.21
CA ASP A 49 -0.56 -3.98 -6.43
C ASP A 49 -1.04 -2.61 -5.91
N ARG A 50 -2.30 -2.27 -6.17
CA ARG A 50 -2.90 -1.04 -5.62
C ARG A 50 -2.87 -1.00 -4.10
N THR A 51 -3.11 -2.14 -3.46
CA THR A 51 -3.08 -2.24 -1.99
C THR A 51 -1.67 -2.03 -1.45
N VAL A 52 -0.65 -2.61 -2.10
CA VAL A 52 0.76 -2.42 -1.74
C VAL A 52 1.17 -0.95 -1.88
N LEU A 53 0.88 -0.34 -3.04
CA LEU A 53 1.20 1.07 -3.29
C LEU A 53 0.46 2.02 -2.33
N ALA A 54 -0.78 1.71 -1.94
CA ALA A 54 -1.51 2.48 -0.94
C ALA A 54 -0.87 2.38 0.44
N ALA A 55 -0.37 1.20 0.83
CA ALA A 55 0.37 1.02 2.07
C ALA A 55 1.67 1.83 2.08
N GLU A 56 2.44 1.80 1.00
CA GLU A 56 3.68 2.59 0.84
C GLU A 56 3.41 4.11 0.91
N ARG A 57 2.34 4.59 0.29
CA ARG A 57 1.94 6.01 0.39
C ARG A 57 1.61 6.39 1.83
N THR A 58 0.92 5.53 2.55
CA THR A 58 0.57 5.76 3.95
C THR A 58 1.82 5.80 4.81
N TYR A 59 2.74 4.86 4.62
CA TYR A 59 4.04 4.86 5.29
C TYR A 59 4.81 6.16 5.03
N ALA A 60 4.96 6.56 3.77
CA ALA A 60 5.64 7.81 3.40
C ALA A 60 4.98 9.05 4.01
N ALA A 61 3.64 9.07 4.13
CA ALA A 61 2.92 10.15 4.77
C ALA A 61 3.25 10.25 6.27
N TRP A 62 3.28 9.12 7.01
CA TRP A 62 3.67 9.10 8.42
C TRP A 62 5.10 9.58 8.63
N VAL A 63 6.05 9.10 7.82
CA VAL A 63 7.46 9.52 7.91
C VAL A 63 7.59 11.02 7.62
N ARG A 64 6.91 11.54 6.59
CA ARG A 64 6.92 12.96 6.26
C ARG A 64 6.36 13.80 7.41
N THR A 65 5.23 13.41 7.98
CA THR A 65 4.63 14.11 9.12
C THR A 65 5.58 14.11 10.32
N GLY A 66 6.20 12.98 10.62
CA GLY A 66 7.20 12.86 11.69
C GLY A 66 8.40 13.78 11.46
N LEU A 67 8.94 13.83 10.26
CA LEU A 67 10.08 14.73 9.92
C LEU A 67 9.70 16.19 10.05
N VAL A 68 8.54 16.61 9.59
CA VAL A 68 8.05 17.98 9.73
C VAL A 68 7.86 18.34 11.19
N SER A 69 7.26 17.47 12.00
CA SER A 69 7.11 17.68 13.44
C SER A 69 8.44 17.73 14.17
N LEU A 70 9.41 16.89 13.78
CA LEU A 70 10.76 16.94 14.34
C LEU A 70 11.45 18.26 14.02
N ALA A 71 11.41 18.71 12.77
CA ALA A 71 11.97 19.98 12.34
C ALA A 71 11.33 21.18 13.07
N ALA A 72 9.99 21.15 13.21
CA ALA A 72 9.26 22.18 13.94
C ALA A 72 9.63 22.17 15.44
N GLY A 73 9.79 20.99 16.05
CA GLY A 73 10.19 20.85 17.45
C GLY A 73 11.60 21.40 17.72
N VAL A 74 12.56 21.13 16.83
CA VAL A 74 13.91 21.70 16.87
C VAL A 74 13.87 23.21 16.65
N GLY A 75 13.10 23.65 15.65
CA GLY A 75 12.96 25.08 15.28
C GLY A 75 12.20 25.91 16.32
N ALA A 76 11.40 25.32 17.18
CA ALA A 76 10.62 26.06 18.19
C ALA A 76 11.50 26.91 19.11
N LYS A 77 12.67 26.40 19.50
CA LYS A 77 13.61 27.13 20.35
C LYS A 77 14.19 28.35 19.65
N THR A 78 14.49 28.25 18.38
CA THR A 78 15.12 29.37 17.61
C THR A 78 14.11 30.43 17.18
N THR A 79 12.86 30.04 16.91
CA THR A 79 11.82 30.96 16.43
C THR A 79 10.99 31.57 17.55
N LEU A 80 10.75 30.85 18.63
CA LEU A 80 9.90 31.30 19.74
C LEU A 80 10.71 31.74 20.97
N GLY A 81 12.02 31.48 20.98
CA GLY A 81 12.93 31.96 22.03
C GLY A 81 12.98 33.48 22.07
N GLY A 82 12.70 34.06 23.24
CA GLY A 82 12.63 35.51 23.41
C GLY A 82 11.27 36.16 23.20
N VAL A 83 10.29 35.41 22.61
CA VAL A 83 8.88 35.86 22.44
C VAL A 83 7.98 35.22 23.49
N LEU A 84 8.25 33.98 23.82
CA LEU A 84 7.48 33.18 24.79
C LEU A 84 8.35 32.78 25.98
N PRO A 85 7.74 32.54 27.16
CA PRO A 85 8.45 31.98 28.30
C PRO A 85 9.14 30.65 27.95
N ASP A 86 10.38 30.48 28.45
CA ASP A 86 11.20 29.29 28.13
C ASP A 86 10.50 27.93 28.35
N TRP A 87 9.71 27.85 29.41
CA TRP A 87 8.99 26.60 29.70
C TRP A 87 7.95 26.24 28.62
N VAL A 88 7.30 27.27 28.00
CA VAL A 88 6.34 27.05 26.88
C VAL A 88 7.09 26.56 25.65
N VAL A 89 8.24 27.15 25.35
CA VAL A 89 9.07 26.77 24.20
C VAL A 89 9.56 25.32 24.37
N VAL A 90 10.05 24.95 25.55
CA VAL A 90 10.52 23.60 25.87
C VAL A 90 9.36 22.60 25.80
N LEU A 91 8.21 22.94 26.37
CA LEU A 91 7.03 22.06 26.33
C LEU A 91 6.56 21.82 24.89
N THR A 92 6.41 22.90 24.10
CA THR A 92 5.98 22.81 22.70
C THR A 92 6.96 22.00 21.86
N GLY A 93 8.26 22.26 21.99
CA GLY A 93 9.30 21.49 21.31
C GLY A 93 9.26 20.01 21.70
N SER A 94 9.12 19.69 22.98
CA SER A 94 9.04 18.33 23.49
C SER A 94 7.81 17.58 22.95
N VAL A 95 6.65 18.21 22.92
CA VAL A 95 5.41 17.62 22.38
C VAL A 95 5.57 17.31 20.89
N LEU A 96 6.13 18.23 20.10
CA LEU A 96 6.35 18.03 18.67
C LEU A 96 7.36 16.90 18.39
N VAL A 97 8.43 16.80 19.17
CA VAL A 97 9.42 15.72 19.04
C VAL A 97 8.82 14.38 19.48
N ALA A 98 8.04 14.34 20.55
CA ALA A 98 7.33 13.13 20.97
C ALA A 98 6.32 12.68 19.92
N PHE A 99 5.60 13.60 19.30
CA PHE A 99 4.71 13.30 18.19
C PHE A 99 5.45 12.77 16.95
N ALA A 100 6.63 13.32 16.65
CA ALA A 100 7.49 12.80 15.58
C ALA A 100 7.90 11.33 15.86
N ALA A 101 8.34 11.02 17.08
CA ALA A 101 8.67 9.65 17.48
C ALA A 101 7.46 8.71 17.36
N PHE A 102 6.28 9.17 17.76
CA PHE A 102 5.04 8.41 17.57
C PHE A 102 4.77 8.12 16.08
N CYS A 103 4.92 9.10 15.18
CA CYS A 103 4.74 8.91 13.75
C CYS A 103 5.70 7.85 13.19
N PHE A 104 6.97 7.83 13.61
CA PHE A 104 7.95 6.84 13.16
C PHE A 104 7.61 5.44 13.65
N ILE A 105 7.16 5.30 14.91
CA ILE A 105 6.70 4.03 15.46
C ILE A 105 5.44 3.56 14.74
N ALA A 106 4.47 4.44 14.52
CA ALA A 106 3.23 4.11 13.82
C ALA A 106 3.49 3.67 12.37
N ALA A 107 4.45 4.29 11.67
CA ALA A 107 4.88 3.91 10.35
C ALA A 107 5.39 2.46 10.32
N VAL A 108 6.25 2.09 11.27
CA VAL A 108 6.77 0.72 11.40
C VAL A 108 5.68 -0.27 11.78
N TRP A 109 4.86 0.06 12.78
CA TRP A 109 3.79 -0.83 13.25
C TRP A 109 2.78 -1.13 12.15
N ARG A 110 2.44 -0.14 11.35
CA ARG A 110 1.57 -0.30 10.17
C ARG A 110 2.16 -1.29 9.17
N GLU A 111 3.47 -1.23 8.92
CA GLU A 111 4.13 -2.13 7.97
C GLU A 111 4.26 -3.56 8.52
N LEU A 112 4.38 -3.71 9.85
CA LEU A 112 4.46 -5.01 10.52
C LEU A 112 3.11 -5.72 10.65
N SER A 113 2.00 -4.99 10.56
CA SER A 113 0.64 -5.52 10.63
C SER A 113 0.06 -5.66 9.21
N PRO A 114 0.58 -6.58 8.39
CA PRO A 114 0.01 -6.84 7.08
C PRO A 114 -1.38 -7.42 7.31
N GLY A 115 -2.38 -6.84 6.67
CA GLY A 115 -3.67 -7.49 6.47
C GLY A 115 -3.49 -8.82 5.73
N ALA A 116 -4.59 -9.50 5.37
CA ALA A 116 -4.56 -10.74 4.61
C ALA A 116 -3.53 -10.66 3.47
N PRO A 117 -2.66 -11.68 3.30
CA PRO A 117 -1.61 -11.64 2.30
C PRO A 117 -2.24 -11.43 0.92
N PRO A 118 -1.89 -10.36 0.20
CA PRO A 118 -2.37 -10.18 -1.15
C PRO A 118 -1.86 -11.33 -2.02
N PRO A 119 -2.63 -11.80 -3.01
CA PRO A 119 -2.12 -12.67 -4.03
C PRO A 119 -0.89 -11.99 -4.66
N ARG A 120 0.15 -12.76 -4.90
CA ARG A 120 1.51 -12.38 -5.30
C ARG A 120 1.58 -11.03 -6.03
N PRO A 121 1.95 -9.92 -5.37
CA PRO A 121 2.12 -8.64 -6.05
C PRO A 121 3.38 -8.70 -6.90
N ASP A 122 3.30 -8.20 -8.11
CA ASP A 122 4.44 -8.11 -9.04
C ASP A 122 5.41 -6.98 -8.62
N VAL A 123 4.95 -6.09 -7.74
CA VAL A 123 5.72 -4.95 -7.22
C VAL A 123 6.72 -5.41 -6.17
N ARG A 124 8.01 -5.11 -6.39
CA ARG A 124 9.10 -5.41 -5.47
C ARG A 124 8.97 -4.55 -4.20
N ARG A 125 8.68 -5.19 -3.07
CA ARG A 125 8.61 -4.53 -1.77
C ARG A 125 9.99 -4.11 -1.28
N LEU A 126 10.08 -2.96 -0.62
CA LEU A 126 11.28 -2.55 0.10
C LEU A 126 11.67 -3.60 1.16
N PRO A 127 12.97 -3.92 1.29
CA PRO A 127 13.42 -4.89 2.28
C PRO A 127 13.09 -4.38 3.70
N ARG A 128 12.44 -5.23 4.49
CA ARG A 128 12.04 -4.91 5.87
C ARG A 128 13.20 -4.39 6.72
N ALA A 129 14.40 -4.92 6.50
CA ALA A 129 15.60 -4.48 7.20
C ALA A 129 15.91 -2.99 6.96
N LEU A 130 15.71 -2.49 5.74
CA LEU A 130 15.92 -1.08 5.41
C LEU A 130 14.89 -0.18 6.12
N LEU A 131 13.62 -0.61 6.17
CA LEU A 131 12.56 0.11 6.87
C LEU A 131 12.85 0.21 8.38
N PHE A 132 13.27 -0.89 9.00
CA PHE A 132 13.68 -0.90 10.42
C PHE A 132 14.89 -0.02 10.68
N ALA A 133 15.93 -0.11 9.83
CA ALA A 133 17.14 0.69 9.98
C ALA A 133 16.83 2.19 9.86
N LEU A 134 16.05 2.59 8.87
CA LEU A 134 15.68 3.99 8.64
C LEU A 134 14.85 4.54 9.80
N ASN A 135 13.80 3.82 10.20
CA ASN A 135 12.92 4.29 11.28
C ASN A 135 13.60 4.23 12.66
N GLY A 136 14.43 3.21 12.89
CA GLY A 136 15.26 3.12 14.10
C GLY A 136 16.21 4.31 14.21
N PHE A 137 16.86 4.68 13.11
CA PHE A 137 17.70 5.87 13.04
C PHE A 137 16.91 7.14 13.32
N LEU A 138 15.75 7.33 12.70
CA LEU A 138 14.89 8.50 12.94
C LEU A 138 14.38 8.56 14.39
N ALA A 139 14.05 7.43 15.00
CA ALA A 139 13.67 7.36 16.40
C ALA A 139 14.83 7.74 17.33
N LEU A 140 16.06 7.27 17.03
CA LEU A 140 17.25 7.66 17.79
C LEU A 140 17.52 9.17 17.66
N VAL A 141 17.39 9.77 16.48
CA VAL A 141 17.52 11.20 16.29
C VAL A 141 16.47 11.96 17.10
N ALA A 142 15.21 11.52 17.09
CA ALA A 142 14.15 12.13 17.88
C ALA A 142 14.46 12.07 19.41
N LEU A 143 14.95 10.94 19.89
CA LEU A 143 15.38 10.80 21.29
C LEU A 143 16.57 11.70 21.63
N ALA A 144 17.57 11.78 20.76
CA ALA A 144 18.72 12.67 20.95
C ALA A 144 18.31 14.15 20.99
N VAL A 145 17.38 14.55 20.14
CA VAL A 145 16.81 15.90 20.13
C VAL A 145 16.03 16.16 21.43
N LEU A 146 15.19 15.21 21.86
CA LEU A 146 14.44 15.34 23.11
C LEU A 146 15.39 15.52 24.31
N PHE A 147 16.44 14.71 24.36
CA PHE A 147 17.49 14.83 25.38
C PHE A 147 18.16 16.19 25.30
N GLY A 148 18.55 16.67 24.11
CA GLY A 148 19.15 17.98 23.89
C GLY A 148 18.24 19.15 24.30
N VAL A 149 16.93 19.04 24.10
CA VAL A 149 15.95 20.06 24.52
C VAL A 149 15.91 20.16 26.06
N TRP A 150 16.02 19.05 26.77
CA TRP A 150 15.95 19.03 28.24
C TRP A 150 17.29 19.32 28.92
N PHE A 151 18.39 18.78 28.41
CA PHE A 151 19.72 18.87 29.03
C PHE A 151 20.62 19.93 28.41
N GLY A 152 20.35 20.36 27.19
CA GLY A 152 21.10 21.42 26.50
C GLY A 152 20.90 22.84 27.11
N ARG A 153 20.15 22.94 28.21
CA ARG A 153 19.96 24.21 28.95
C ARG A 153 21.12 24.58 29.88
N THR A 154 22.07 23.69 30.09
CA THR A 154 23.12 23.84 31.10
C THR A 154 24.42 24.51 30.56
N GLY A 155 24.43 24.97 29.31
CA GLY A 155 25.64 25.52 28.66
C GLY A 155 25.51 26.92 28.08
N GLY A 156 24.77 27.84 28.74
CA GLY A 156 24.64 29.20 28.29
C GLY A 156 24.69 30.19 29.45
N THR A 157 25.87 30.52 29.93
CA THR A 157 26.18 31.77 30.64
C THR A 157 26.49 32.84 29.64
#